data_85e44479051d70e7259ec5305a56e82f
#
_entry.id   85e44479051d70e7259ec5305a56e82f
#
_cell.length_a   1.000
_cell.length_b   1.000
_cell.length_c   1.000
_cell.angle_alpha   90.00
_cell.angle_beta   90.00
_cell.angle_gamma   90.00
#
_symmetry.space_group_name_H-M   'P 1'
#
loop_
_entity.id
_entity.type
_entity.pdbx_description
1 polymer ?
#
loop_
_entity_poly.entity_id
_entity_poly.type
_entity_poly.pdbx_seq_one_letter_code
_entity_poly.pdbx_strand_id
1 'polypeptide(L)'
;MMELFSDPDVWVSFITLVLMEIVLGVDNIIFISILTGKLEKSKQASTRLIGLGLALGMRVLLLMLIGWIVSLRCPLFELPFHLPGSHVSVDASCGVNPSGHPVSGRDLILIVGGLFLVVKTVMELYKKLSRAEVHVTGADGRKIYPAVASIIFQIILVDLVFSFDSILTAVGLVDDVRIMIAAVVVSMIFMMVASKWVSDFIDKYPGIKIIALAFLVMIGLYLFLEGFHWEFLKKEYLYFSLVFALICEALIIRYRKLMKE
;
A
#
# COMPACT_ATOMS: atom_id res chain seq x y z
N MET A 1 29.72 -9.43 -10.27
CA MET A 1 29.02 -8.20 -9.88
C MET A 1 29.26 -7.02 -10.82
N MET A 2 30.48 -6.78 -11.28
CA MET A 2 30.76 -5.68 -12.24
C MET A 2 30.13 -5.89 -13.63
N GLU A 3 30.01 -7.11 -14.11
CA GLU A 3 29.39 -7.41 -15.42
C GLU A 3 27.87 -7.09 -15.45
N LEU A 4 27.18 -7.26 -14.33
CA LEU A 4 25.74 -6.96 -14.23
C LEU A 4 25.44 -5.46 -14.47
N PHE A 5 26.34 -4.56 -14.07
CA PHE A 5 26.15 -3.11 -14.24
C PHE A 5 26.67 -2.58 -15.58
N SER A 6 27.24 -3.44 -16.43
CA SER A 6 27.71 -3.08 -17.77
C SER A 6 26.61 -3.20 -18.83
N ASP A 7 25.52 -3.89 -18.53
CA ASP A 7 24.40 -4.11 -19.43
C ASP A 7 23.37 -2.96 -19.32
N PRO A 8 23.09 -2.22 -20.41
CA PRO A 8 22.09 -1.16 -20.42
C PRO A 8 20.68 -1.64 -20.03
N ASP A 9 20.30 -2.87 -20.35
CA ASP A 9 18.98 -3.44 -20.06
C ASP A 9 18.76 -3.62 -18.55
N VAL A 10 19.83 -3.89 -17.80
CA VAL A 10 19.80 -3.96 -16.33
C VAL A 10 19.49 -2.60 -15.72
N TRP A 11 20.05 -1.52 -16.25
CA TRP A 11 19.76 -0.17 -15.77
C TRP A 11 18.35 0.27 -16.09
N VAL A 12 17.83 -0.05 -17.28
CA VAL A 12 16.43 0.24 -17.65
C VAL A 12 15.50 -0.50 -16.70
N SER A 13 15.73 -1.78 -16.45
CA SER A 13 14.95 -2.60 -15.52
C SER A 13 15.00 -2.05 -14.09
N PHE A 14 16.20 -1.71 -13.61
CA PHE A 14 16.40 -1.13 -12.27
C PHE A 14 15.65 0.19 -12.10
N ILE A 15 15.81 1.13 -13.04
CA ILE A 15 15.15 2.45 -12.98
C ILE A 15 13.63 2.27 -13.05
N THR A 16 13.14 1.39 -13.92
CA THR A 16 11.71 1.09 -14.05
C THR A 16 11.16 0.55 -12.73
N LEU A 17 11.84 -0.41 -12.10
CA LEU A 17 11.44 -0.93 -10.80
C LEU A 17 11.47 0.14 -9.70
N VAL A 18 12.52 0.98 -9.63
CA VAL A 18 12.60 2.07 -8.65
C VAL A 18 11.42 3.04 -8.82
N LEU A 19 11.14 3.46 -10.05
CA LEU A 19 10.02 4.37 -10.34
C LEU A 19 8.68 3.72 -10.00
N MET A 20 8.49 2.46 -10.36
CA MET A 20 7.28 1.70 -10.06
C MET A 20 7.08 1.57 -8.54
N GLU A 21 8.14 1.19 -7.80
CA GLU A 21 8.09 1.09 -6.33
C GLU A 21 7.79 2.44 -5.66
N ILE A 22 8.35 3.55 -6.19
CA ILE A 22 8.04 4.91 -5.68
C ILE A 22 6.57 5.23 -5.93
N VAL A 23 6.06 5.01 -7.14
CA VAL A 23 4.66 5.29 -7.48
C VAL A 23 3.71 4.47 -6.62
N LEU A 24 3.94 3.14 -6.50
CA LEU A 24 3.16 2.23 -5.66
C LEU A 24 3.36 2.50 -4.16
N GLY A 25 4.47 3.14 -3.77
CA GLY A 25 4.79 3.44 -2.37
C GLY A 25 4.26 4.78 -1.88
N VAL A 26 3.75 5.66 -2.76
CA VAL A 26 3.17 6.94 -2.36
C VAL A 26 2.01 6.75 -1.38
N ASP A 27 1.16 5.77 -1.64
CA ASP A 27 0.00 5.44 -0.80
C ASP A 27 0.43 4.98 0.59
N ASN A 28 1.53 4.22 0.67
CA ASN A 28 2.12 3.78 1.93
C ASN A 28 2.62 4.97 2.77
N ILE A 29 3.29 5.96 2.15
CA ILE A 29 3.74 7.17 2.85
C ILE A 29 2.54 7.95 3.38
N ILE A 30 1.49 8.11 2.58
CA ILE A 30 0.27 8.82 2.97
C ILE A 30 -0.39 8.11 4.15
N PHE A 31 -0.56 6.79 4.08
CA PHE A 31 -1.15 6.00 5.16
C PHE A 31 -0.34 6.07 6.46
N ILE A 32 0.99 5.91 6.36
CA ILE A 32 1.90 6.03 7.49
C ILE A 32 1.82 7.42 8.12
N SER A 33 1.73 8.48 7.30
CA SER A 33 1.58 9.86 7.78
C SER A 33 0.26 10.07 8.52
N ILE A 34 -0.84 9.48 8.04
CA ILE A 34 -2.15 9.53 8.71
C ILE A 34 -2.11 8.79 10.04
N LEU A 35 -1.51 7.59 10.10
CA LEU A 35 -1.41 6.80 11.32
C LEU A 35 -0.52 7.46 12.36
N THR A 36 0.66 7.92 11.96
CA THR A 36 1.61 8.58 12.87
C THR A 36 1.11 9.93 13.35
N GLY A 37 0.29 10.64 12.55
CA GLY A 37 -0.34 11.89 12.94
C GLY A 37 -1.26 11.79 14.16
N LYS A 38 -1.65 10.57 14.59
CA LYS A 38 -2.41 10.31 15.83
C LYS A 38 -1.56 10.32 17.08
N LEU A 39 -0.23 10.20 16.92
CA LEU A 39 0.71 10.19 18.02
C LEU A 39 1.02 11.62 18.48
N GLU A 40 1.58 11.72 19.66
CA GLU A 40 2.20 12.95 20.13
C GLU A 40 3.26 13.45 19.16
N LYS A 41 3.32 14.76 18.88
CA LYS A 41 4.20 15.37 17.87
C LYS A 41 5.66 14.96 18.01
N SER A 42 6.12 14.82 19.25
CA SER A 42 7.49 14.36 19.58
C SER A 42 7.83 12.96 19.07
N LYS A 43 6.82 12.08 18.94
CA LYS A 43 6.98 10.66 18.58
C LYS A 43 6.68 10.38 17.09
N GLN A 44 6.02 11.31 16.39
CA GLN A 44 5.57 11.08 15.01
C GLN A 44 6.72 10.77 14.05
N ALA A 45 7.77 11.60 14.04
CA ALA A 45 8.89 11.45 13.12
C ALA A 45 9.66 10.13 13.36
N SER A 46 9.97 9.82 14.63
CA SER A 46 10.67 8.60 14.97
C SER A 46 9.86 7.36 14.65
N THR A 47 8.55 7.36 14.97
CA THR A 47 7.67 6.22 14.67
C THR A 47 7.54 5.98 13.17
N ARG A 48 7.47 7.06 12.37
CA ARG A 48 7.41 6.97 10.90
C ARG A 48 8.68 6.35 10.33
N LEU A 49 9.86 6.82 10.76
CA LEU A 49 11.14 6.27 10.29
C LEU A 49 11.33 4.81 10.73
N ILE A 50 10.99 4.48 11.95
CA ILE A 50 11.04 3.09 12.45
C ILE A 50 10.07 2.21 11.66
N GLY A 51 8.83 2.68 11.42
CA GLY A 51 7.84 1.95 10.65
C GLY A 51 8.31 1.68 9.21
N LEU A 52 8.85 2.69 8.51
CA LEU A 52 9.40 2.55 7.17
C LEU A 52 10.65 1.65 7.14
N GLY A 53 11.52 1.74 8.15
CA GLY A 53 12.70 0.87 8.25
C GLY A 53 12.32 -0.60 8.46
N LEU A 54 11.31 -0.88 9.29
CA LEU A 54 10.78 -2.22 9.48
C LEU A 54 10.05 -2.73 8.22
N ALA A 55 9.32 -1.87 7.54
CA ALA A 55 8.71 -2.17 6.23
C ALA A 55 9.78 -2.55 5.19
N LEU A 56 10.87 -1.78 5.09
CA LEU A 56 12.02 -2.15 4.25
C LEU A 56 12.57 -3.54 4.59
N GLY A 57 12.80 -3.80 5.88
CA GLY A 57 13.28 -5.12 6.33
C GLY A 57 12.33 -6.25 5.92
N MET A 58 11.02 -6.03 6.06
CA MET A 58 10.00 -7.01 5.67
C MET A 58 9.99 -7.23 4.14
N ARG A 59 10.10 -6.18 3.32
CA ARG A 59 10.18 -6.29 1.85
C ARG A 59 11.41 -7.07 1.39
N VAL A 60 12.56 -6.79 1.97
CA VAL A 60 13.81 -7.53 1.67
C VAL A 60 13.66 -9.00 2.07
N LEU A 61 13.07 -9.28 3.24
CA LEU A 61 12.79 -10.65 3.68
C LEU A 61 11.86 -11.37 2.69
N LEU A 62 10.77 -10.73 2.26
CA LEU A 62 9.84 -11.29 1.29
C LEU A 62 10.53 -11.57 -0.05
N LEU A 63 11.40 -10.67 -0.54
CA LEU A 63 12.17 -10.89 -1.76
C LEU A 63 13.16 -12.05 -1.61
N MET A 64 13.76 -12.25 -0.45
CA MET A 64 14.61 -13.43 -0.19
C MET A 64 13.79 -14.72 -0.18
N LEU A 65 12.52 -14.66 0.19
CA LEU A 65 11.57 -15.78 0.19
C LEU A 65 10.77 -15.89 -1.13
N ILE A 66 11.26 -15.29 -2.21
CA ILE A 66 10.55 -15.16 -3.48
C ILE A 66 10.07 -16.49 -4.04
N GLY A 67 10.88 -17.55 -3.94
CA GLY A 67 10.51 -18.89 -4.39
C GLY A 67 9.27 -19.44 -3.64
N TRP A 68 9.17 -19.14 -2.34
CA TRP A 68 8.00 -19.49 -1.54
C TRP A 68 6.79 -18.63 -1.94
N ILE A 69 6.98 -17.32 -2.14
CA ILE A 69 5.90 -16.42 -2.55
C ILE A 69 5.31 -16.82 -3.90
N VAL A 70 6.16 -17.18 -4.86
CA VAL A 70 5.70 -17.66 -6.17
C VAL A 70 4.91 -18.97 -6.03
N SER A 71 5.32 -19.87 -5.13
CA SER A 71 4.56 -21.11 -4.87
C SER A 71 3.15 -20.87 -4.30
N LEU A 72 2.92 -19.74 -3.64
CA LEU A 72 1.59 -19.35 -3.15
C LEU A 72 0.59 -18.97 -4.27
N ARG A 73 1.03 -18.87 -5.53
CA ARG A 73 0.12 -18.70 -6.68
C ARG A 73 -0.65 -19.95 -7.02
N CYS A 74 -0.12 -21.13 -6.64
CA CYS A 74 -0.81 -22.37 -6.90
C CYS A 74 -2.05 -22.53 -6.00
N PRO A 75 -3.16 -23.08 -6.54
CA PRO A 75 -4.39 -23.25 -5.77
C PRO A 75 -4.17 -24.18 -4.59
N LEU A 76 -4.63 -23.77 -3.42
CA LEU A 76 -4.66 -24.58 -2.20
C LEU A 76 -5.91 -25.45 -2.14
N PHE A 77 -7.04 -24.93 -2.62
CA PHE A 77 -8.32 -25.62 -2.68
C PHE A 77 -9.20 -24.98 -3.77
N GLU A 78 -10.24 -25.71 -4.16
CA GLU A 78 -11.21 -25.25 -5.14
C GLU A 78 -12.58 -25.09 -4.47
N LEU A 79 -13.24 -23.98 -4.77
CA LEU A 79 -14.63 -23.77 -4.39
C LEU A 79 -15.54 -24.45 -5.41
N PRO A 80 -16.63 -25.10 -4.97
CA PRO A 80 -17.50 -25.88 -5.87
C PRO A 80 -18.40 -25.02 -6.77
N PHE A 81 -18.16 -23.72 -6.86
CA PHE A 81 -18.91 -22.79 -7.69
C PHE A 81 -17.96 -21.80 -8.38
N HIS A 82 -18.34 -21.36 -9.57
CA HIS A 82 -17.67 -20.25 -10.29
C HIS A 82 -18.35 -18.94 -9.95
N LEU A 83 -17.56 -17.95 -9.57
CA LEU A 83 -18.07 -16.59 -9.41
C LEU A 83 -18.31 -15.99 -10.80
N PRO A 84 -19.52 -15.47 -11.09
CA PRO A 84 -19.81 -14.85 -12.39
C PRO A 84 -18.90 -13.62 -12.59
N GLY A 85 -18.17 -13.59 -13.73
CA GLY A 85 -17.23 -12.51 -14.05
C GLY A 85 -15.81 -12.67 -13.53
N SER A 86 -15.48 -13.79 -12.88
CA SER A 86 -14.09 -14.11 -12.50
C SER A 86 -13.34 -14.70 -13.70
N HIS A 87 -12.18 -14.11 -14.01
CA HIS A 87 -11.25 -14.63 -15.02
C HIS A 87 -10.18 -15.46 -14.30
N VAL A 88 -10.41 -16.77 -14.27
CA VAL A 88 -9.48 -17.68 -13.62
C VAL A 88 -8.41 -18.13 -14.61
N SER A 89 -7.21 -17.62 -14.47
CA SER A 89 -6.02 -18.14 -15.12
C SER A 89 -5.14 -18.84 -14.07
N VAL A 90 -5.12 -20.17 -14.10
CA VAL A 90 -4.17 -20.95 -13.28
C VAL A 90 -2.88 -21.06 -14.07
N ASP A 91 -1.75 -20.76 -13.43
CA ASP A 91 -0.44 -20.95 -14.03
C ASP A 91 -0.27 -22.43 -14.42
N ALA A 92 0.08 -22.68 -15.68
CA ALA A 92 0.29 -24.02 -16.22
C ALA A 92 1.36 -24.81 -15.42
N SER A 93 2.23 -24.11 -14.70
CA SER A 93 3.24 -24.70 -13.82
C SER A 93 2.68 -25.41 -12.60
N CYS A 94 1.43 -25.12 -12.20
CA CYS A 94 0.80 -25.74 -11.04
C CYS A 94 0.21 -27.15 -11.33
N GLY A 95 0.12 -27.56 -12.61
CA GLY A 95 -0.34 -28.91 -13.02
C GLY A 95 -1.78 -29.24 -12.66
N VAL A 96 -2.61 -28.26 -12.32
CA VAL A 96 -4.01 -28.41 -11.89
C VAL A 96 -4.92 -27.81 -12.96
N ASN A 97 -5.89 -28.59 -13.41
CA ASN A 97 -7.02 -28.08 -14.21
C ASN A 97 -8.22 -27.93 -13.27
N PRO A 98 -8.49 -26.73 -12.75
CA PRO A 98 -9.54 -26.54 -11.76
C PRO A 98 -10.91 -26.77 -12.38
N SER A 99 -11.72 -27.59 -11.71
CA SER A 99 -13.13 -27.81 -12.05
C SER A 99 -14.05 -26.79 -11.39
N GLY A 100 -13.52 -26.00 -10.44
CA GLY A 100 -14.21 -24.97 -9.69
C GLY A 100 -13.43 -23.65 -9.66
N HIS A 101 -13.77 -22.75 -8.73
CA HIS A 101 -13.02 -21.51 -8.51
C HIS A 101 -11.79 -21.81 -7.64
N PRO A 102 -10.56 -21.76 -8.20
CA PRO A 102 -9.35 -22.04 -7.44
C PRO A 102 -9.04 -20.89 -6.51
N VAL A 103 -8.65 -21.18 -5.28
CA VAL A 103 -8.19 -20.20 -4.28
C VAL A 103 -6.76 -20.51 -3.91
N SER A 104 -5.89 -19.58 -4.17
CA SER A 104 -4.46 -19.66 -3.85
C SER A 104 -4.13 -18.98 -2.52
N GLY A 105 -2.91 -19.24 -2.01
CA GLY A 105 -2.43 -18.52 -0.83
C GLY A 105 -2.32 -17.00 -1.07
N ARG A 106 -2.00 -16.57 -2.31
CA ARG A 106 -2.03 -15.18 -2.72
C ARG A 106 -3.43 -14.58 -2.52
N ASP A 107 -4.45 -15.25 -2.99
CA ASP A 107 -5.82 -14.76 -2.96
C ASP A 107 -6.31 -14.55 -1.52
N LEU A 108 -5.97 -15.48 -0.62
CA LEU A 108 -6.28 -15.34 0.80
C LEU A 108 -5.62 -14.11 1.43
N ILE A 109 -4.35 -13.85 1.11
CA ILE A 109 -3.64 -12.66 1.60
C ILE A 109 -4.30 -11.38 1.08
N LEU A 110 -4.69 -11.34 -0.21
CA LEU A 110 -5.34 -10.19 -0.82
C LEU A 110 -6.75 -9.97 -0.24
N ILE A 111 -7.55 -11.02 -0.06
CA ILE A 111 -8.90 -10.95 0.52
C ILE A 111 -8.83 -10.43 1.97
N VAL A 112 -8.02 -11.07 2.80
CA VAL A 112 -7.92 -10.71 4.22
C VAL A 112 -7.29 -9.33 4.39
N GLY A 113 -6.23 -9.03 3.65
CA GLY A 113 -5.53 -7.74 3.68
C GLY A 113 -6.39 -6.61 3.13
N GLY A 114 -7.05 -6.83 1.99
CA GLY A 114 -7.96 -5.86 1.38
C GLY A 114 -9.14 -5.55 2.30
N LEU A 115 -9.79 -6.57 2.88
CA LEU A 115 -10.88 -6.40 3.83
C LEU A 115 -10.42 -5.63 5.09
N PHE A 116 -9.27 -6.00 5.65
CA PHE A 116 -8.68 -5.28 6.78
C PHE A 116 -8.47 -3.81 6.45
N LEU A 117 -7.90 -3.51 5.27
CA LEU A 117 -7.63 -2.14 4.83
C LEU A 117 -8.93 -1.35 4.68
N VAL A 118 -9.97 -1.92 4.03
CA VAL A 118 -11.29 -1.28 3.88
C VAL A 118 -11.89 -0.95 5.24
N VAL A 119 -12.03 -1.95 6.12
CA VAL A 119 -12.65 -1.77 7.44
C VAL A 119 -11.88 -0.71 8.25
N LYS A 120 -10.56 -0.81 8.28
CA LYS A 120 -9.71 0.12 9.03
C LYS A 120 -9.81 1.54 8.51
N THR A 121 -9.76 1.71 7.19
CA THR A 121 -9.78 3.03 6.55
C THR A 121 -11.16 3.67 6.63
N VAL A 122 -12.24 2.89 6.47
CA VAL A 122 -13.62 3.37 6.64
C VAL A 122 -13.86 3.83 8.08
N MET A 123 -13.41 3.07 9.07
CA MET A 123 -13.49 3.50 10.47
C MET A 123 -12.72 4.81 10.73
N GLU A 124 -11.57 4.98 10.09
CA GLU A 124 -10.78 6.19 10.20
C GLU A 124 -11.46 7.39 9.53
N LEU A 125 -11.99 7.18 8.33
CA LEU A 125 -12.73 8.18 7.58
C LEU A 125 -13.99 8.60 8.36
N TYR A 126 -14.73 7.64 8.91
CA TYR A 126 -15.92 7.90 9.73
C TYR A 126 -15.58 8.76 10.95
N LYS A 127 -14.52 8.42 11.70
CA LYS A 127 -14.06 9.23 12.85
C LYS A 127 -13.71 10.65 12.43
N LYS A 128 -13.07 10.81 11.27
CA LYS A 128 -12.70 12.12 10.74
C LYS A 128 -13.90 12.98 10.34
N LEU A 129 -14.89 12.37 9.68
CA LEU A 129 -16.10 13.06 9.21
C LEU A 129 -17.09 13.37 10.34
N SER A 130 -17.24 12.47 11.31
CA SER A 130 -18.18 12.65 12.44
C SER A 130 -17.72 13.70 13.44
N ARG A 131 -16.63 14.42 13.22
CA ARG A 131 -15.98 15.27 14.24
C ARG A 131 -15.74 14.56 15.57
N ALA A 132 -15.92 13.26 15.61
CA ALA A 132 -15.63 12.37 16.71
C ALA A 132 -14.11 12.13 16.86
N GLU A 133 -13.26 13.09 16.51
CA GLU A 133 -12.00 13.27 17.20
C GLU A 133 -12.37 13.77 18.63
N VAL A 134 -13.18 12.97 19.31
CA VAL A 134 -13.22 13.00 20.75
C VAL A 134 -11.78 12.63 21.12
N HIS A 135 -11.02 13.66 21.48
CA HIS A 135 -9.88 13.43 22.34
C HIS A 135 -10.47 12.63 23.49
N VAL A 136 -10.21 11.32 23.53
CA VAL A 136 -10.55 10.52 24.69
C VAL A 136 -9.69 11.12 25.79
N THR A 137 -10.25 12.12 26.45
CA THR A 137 -9.69 12.68 27.66
C THR A 137 -9.91 11.62 28.71
N GLY A 138 -8.84 11.07 29.24
CA GLY A 138 -8.92 10.23 30.42
C GLY A 138 -9.62 10.98 31.56
N ALA A 139 -10.03 10.27 32.59
CA ALA A 139 -10.63 10.85 33.79
C ALA A 139 -9.85 12.06 34.36
N ASP A 140 -8.55 12.16 34.06
CA ASP A 140 -7.63 13.23 34.45
C ASP A 140 -7.51 14.39 33.43
N GLY A 141 -8.34 14.50 32.40
CA GLY A 141 -8.29 15.55 31.39
C GLY A 141 -7.08 15.46 30.44
N ARG A 142 -6.26 14.40 30.52
CA ARG A 142 -5.12 14.16 29.64
C ARG A 142 -5.55 13.48 28.35
N LYS A 143 -4.97 13.92 27.21
CA LYS A 143 -5.18 13.27 25.90
C LYS A 143 -4.59 11.86 25.93
N ILE A 144 -5.41 10.86 25.62
CA ILE A 144 -4.94 9.48 25.46
C ILE A 144 -4.47 9.29 24.02
N TYR A 145 -3.20 9.00 23.86
CA TYR A 145 -2.60 8.66 22.57
C TYR A 145 -2.55 7.15 22.38
N PRO A 146 -2.70 6.64 21.14
CA PRO A 146 -2.51 5.22 20.86
C PRO A 146 -1.06 4.81 21.16
N ALA A 147 -0.88 3.53 21.52
CA ALA A 147 0.45 2.99 21.73
C ALA A 147 1.26 2.99 20.43
N VAL A 148 2.52 3.43 20.48
CA VAL A 148 3.45 3.45 19.34
C VAL A 148 3.55 2.07 18.68
N ALA A 149 3.63 1.01 19.48
CA ALA A 149 3.69 -0.38 18.99
C ALA A 149 2.47 -0.76 18.14
N SER A 150 1.26 -0.30 18.52
CA SER A 150 0.04 -0.54 17.75
C SER A 150 0.08 0.15 16.38
N ILE A 151 0.65 1.36 16.32
CA ILE A 151 0.81 2.09 15.05
C ILE A 151 1.83 1.40 14.17
N ILE A 152 2.99 1.00 14.72
CA ILE A 152 4.03 0.28 13.98
C ILE A 152 3.48 -1.05 13.44
N PHE A 153 2.74 -1.81 14.24
CA PHE A 153 2.13 -3.06 13.81
C PHE A 153 1.17 -2.85 12.63
N GLN A 154 0.35 -1.80 12.67
CA GLN A 154 -0.56 -1.44 11.58
C GLN A 154 0.20 -1.06 10.31
N ILE A 155 1.31 -0.31 10.44
CA ILE A 155 2.18 0.05 9.32
C ILE A 155 2.73 -1.21 8.65
N ILE A 156 3.31 -2.13 9.42
CA ILE A 156 3.90 -3.37 8.91
C ILE A 156 2.83 -4.23 8.23
N LEU A 157 1.64 -4.36 8.84
CA LEU A 157 0.57 -5.19 8.29
C LEU A 157 0.08 -4.67 6.94
N VAL A 158 -0.11 -3.37 6.83
CA VAL A 158 -0.57 -2.74 5.58
C VAL A 158 0.54 -2.79 4.53
N ASP A 159 1.80 -2.51 4.90
CA ASP A 159 2.91 -2.62 3.96
C ASP A 159 3.12 -4.06 3.49
N LEU A 160 2.90 -5.06 4.34
CA LEU A 160 2.96 -6.48 3.95
C LEU A 160 1.97 -6.80 2.81
N VAL A 161 0.72 -6.31 2.92
CA VAL A 161 -0.31 -6.55 1.90
C VAL A 161 0.07 -5.90 0.58
N PHE A 162 0.50 -4.63 0.60
CA PHE A 162 0.92 -3.92 -0.61
C PHE A 162 2.21 -4.49 -1.21
N SER A 163 3.16 -4.87 -0.37
CA SER A 163 4.43 -5.44 -0.81
C SER A 163 4.26 -6.80 -1.47
N PHE A 164 3.31 -7.59 -0.99
CA PHE A 164 3.03 -8.89 -1.59
C PHE A 164 2.62 -8.76 -3.06
N ASP A 165 1.73 -7.82 -3.36
CA ASP A 165 1.27 -7.56 -4.73
C ASP A 165 2.36 -6.91 -5.61
N SER A 166 3.11 -5.93 -5.07
CA SER A 166 4.20 -5.28 -5.80
C SER A 166 5.36 -6.23 -6.13
N ILE A 167 5.71 -7.13 -5.20
CA ILE A 167 6.75 -8.14 -5.42
C ILE A 167 6.34 -9.11 -6.53
N LEU A 168 5.09 -9.58 -6.53
CA LEU A 168 4.60 -10.47 -7.59
C LEU A 168 4.62 -9.80 -8.97
N THR A 169 4.37 -8.51 -9.02
CA THR A 169 4.47 -7.71 -10.24
C THR A 169 5.94 -7.53 -10.67
N ALA A 170 6.84 -7.26 -9.73
CA ALA A 170 8.27 -7.10 -9.99
C ALA A 170 8.92 -8.38 -10.54
N VAL A 171 8.52 -9.56 -10.03
CA VAL A 171 8.97 -10.87 -10.55
C VAL A 171 8.60 -11.09 -12.00
N GLY A 172 7.47 -10.52 -12.44
CA GLY A 172 7.07 -10.58 -13.86
C GLY A 172 7.88 -9.68 -14.78
N LEU A 173 8.64 -8.73 -14.23
CA LEU A 173 9.41 -7.75 -14.99
C LEU A 173 10.92 -8.03 -14.99
N VAL A 174 11.44 -8.61 -13.93
CA VAL A 174 12.89 -8.84 -13.73
C VAL A 174 13.12 -10.18 -13.06
N ASP A 175 14.02 -10.99 -13.62
CA ASP A 175 14.35 -12.31 -13.06
C ASP A 175 15.39 -12.26 -11.92
N ASP A 176 16.23 -11.21 -11.88
CA ASP A 176 17.32 -11.11 -10.90
C ASP A 176 16.83 -10.44 -9.60
N VAL A 177 16.73 -11.25 -8.54
CA VAL A 177 16.34 -10.82 -7.19
C VAL A 177 17.25 -9.72 -6.63
N ARG A 178 18.53 -9.68 -7.04
CA ARG A 178 19.47 -8.67 -6.55
C ARG A 178 19.10 -7.27 -7.06
N ILE A 179 18.65 -7.18 -8.33
CA ILE A 179 18.19 -5.92 -8.93
C ILE A 179 16.90 -5.47 -8.21
N MET A 180 15.98 -6.40 -7.93
CA MET A 180 14.77 -6.11 -7.17
C MET A 180 15.08 -5.59 -5.76
N ILE A 181 15.97 -6.24 -5.02
CA ILE A 181 16.38 -5.79 -3.68
C ILE A 181 17.01 -4.39 -3.75
N ALA A 182 17.90 -4.15 -4.70
CA ALA A 182 18.53 -2.84 -4.89
C ALA A 182 17.49 -1.75 -5.20
N ALA A 183 16.52 -2.04 -6.06
CA ALA A 183 15.43 -1.12 -6.40
C ALA A 183 14.55 -0.79 -5.19
N VAL A 184 14.17 -1.81 -4.41
CA VAL A 184 13.39 -1.63 -3.17
C VAL A 184 14.15 -0.81 -2.14
N VAL A 185 15.44 -1.06 -1.94
CA VAL A 185 16.26 -0.29 -0.99
C VAL A 185 16.33 1.18 -1.41
N VAL A 186 16.61 1.46 -2.69
CA VAL A 186 16.71 2.84 -3.19
C VAL A 186 15.36 3.57 -3.10
N SER A 187 14.27 2.94 -3.53
CA SER A 187 12.93 3.52 -3.44
C SER A 187 12.50 3.80 -2.00
N MET A 188 12.78 2.88 -1.07
CA MET A 188 12.45 3.06 0.34
C MET A 188 13.28 4.16 1.02
N ILE A 189 14.57 4.30 0.67
CA ILE A 189 15.39 5.43 1.13
C ILE A 189 14.76 6.75 0.63
N PHE A 190 14.38 6.81 -0.65
CA PHE A 190 13.70 7.98 -1.20
C PHE A 190 12.40 8.27 -0.43
N MET A 191 11.59 7.25 -0.17
CA MET A 191 10.34 7.38 0.59
C MET A 191 10.58 7.85 2.04
N MET A 192 11.63 7.36 2.72
CA MET A 192 12.00 7.82 4.05
C MET A 192 12.35 9.31 4.07
N VAL A 193 13.11 9.78 3.08
CA VAL A 193 13.46 11.21 2.94
C VAL A 193 12.22 12.04 2.62
N ALA A 194 11.38 11.59 1.67
CA ALA A 194 10.17 12.30 1.27
C ALA A 194 9.07 12.30 2.34
N SER A 195 9.07 11.32 3.25
CA SER A 195 8.00 11.07 4.22
C SER A 195 7.67 12.28 5.11
N LYS A 196 8.68 13.08 5.47
CA LYS A 196 8.48 14.29 6.26
C LYS A 196 7.69 15.35 5.47
N TRP A 197 8.09 15.61 4.23
CA TRP A 197 7.43 16.61 3.38
C TRP A 197 5.99 16.22 3.06
N VAL A 198 5.77 14.95 2.77
CA VAL A 198 4.41 14.41 2.52
C VAL A 198 3.55 14.54 3.77
N SER A 199 4.07 14.23 4.95
CA SER A 199 3.33 14.37 6.22
C SER A 199 2.97 15.82 6.51
N ASP A 200 3.94 16.73 6.39
CA ASP A 200 3.73 18.16 6.63
C ASP A 200 2.70 18.75 5.64
N PHE A 201 2.72 18.27 4.40
CA PHE A 201 1.77 18.64 3.36
C PHE A 201 0.34 18.15 3.68
N ILE A 202 0.18 16.91 4.08
CA ILE A 202 -1.11 16.32 4.46
C ILE A 202 -1.69 17.02 5.70
N ASP A 203 -0.85 17.36 6.67
CA ASP A 203 -1.29 18.05 7.88
C ASP A 203 -1.73 19.48 7.59
N LYS A 204 -1.12 20.12 6.59
CA LYS A 204 -1.46 21.50 6.16
C LYS A 204 -2.80 21.56 5.42
N TYR A 205 -3.18 20.50 4.71
CA TYR A 205 -4.37 20.47 3.86
C TYR A 205 -5.31 19.31 4.24
N PRO A 206 -6.27 19.54 5.15
CA PRO A 206 -7.16 18.49 5.65
C PRO A 206 -7.99 17.77 4.57
N GLY A 207 -8.32 18.47 3.47
CA GLY A 207 -9.04 17.89 2.33
C GLY A 207 -8.24 16.77 1.65
N ILE A 208 -6.93 16.96 1.52
CA ILE A 208 -6.03 15.93 0.96
C ILE A 208 -6.04 14.67 1.82
N LYS A 209 -6.13 14.81 3.15
CA LYS A 209 -6.23 13.67 4.07
C LYS A 209 -7.51 12.85 3.84
N ILE A 210 -8.63 13.51 3.55
CA ILE A 210 -9.90 12.84 3.25
C ILE A 210 -9.81 12.12 1.91
N ILE A 211 -9.26 12.78 0.87
CA ILE A 211 -9.04 12.18 -0.46
C ILE A 211 -8.15 10.94 -0.33
N ALA A 212 -7.06 11.04 0.41
CA ALA A 212 -6.13 9.94 0.63
C ALA A 212 -6.80 8.75 1.35
N LEU A 213 -7.63 9.00 2.38
CA LEU A 213 -8.40 7.94 3.04
C LEU A 213 -9.42 7.31 2.09
N ALA A 214 -10.15 8.11 1.31
CA ALA A 214 -11.09 7.59 0.31
C ALA A 214 -10.38 6.72 -0.74
N PHE A 215 -9.21 7.14 -1.20
CA PHE A 215 -8.38 6.38 -2.13
C PHE A 215 -7.90 5.05 -1.52
N LEU A 216 -7.52 5.03 -0.24
CA LEU A 216 -7.15 3.80 0.46
C LEU A 216 -8.33 2.83 0.60
N VAL A 217 -9.57 3.32 0.76
CA VAL A 217 -10.76 2.45 0.70
C VAL A 217 -10.88 1.82 -0.69
N MET A 218 -10.67 2.60 -1.75
CA MET A 218 -10.73 2.09 -3.13
C MET A 218 -9.66 1.03 -3.39
N ILE A 219 -8.41 1.25 -2.95
CA ILE A 219 -7.34 0.25 -3.08
C ILE A 219 -7.67 -1.01 -2.26
N GLY A 220 -8.14 -0.86 -1.03
CA GLY A 220 -8.52 -2.01 -0.21
C GLY A 220 -9.64 -2.84 -0.86
N LEU A 221 -10.64 -2.17 -1.45
CA LEU A 221 -11.70 -2.84 -2.21
C LEU A 221 -11.14 -3.51 -3.48
N TYR A 222 -10.24 -2.85 -4.20
CA TYR A 222 -9.57 -3.41 -5.36
C TYR A 222 -8.83 -4.71 -5.01
N LEU A 223 -7.99 -4.70 -3.96
CA LEU A 223 -7.25 -5.89 -3.51
C LEU A 223 -8.19 -7.01 -3.06
N PHE A 224 -9.28 -6.67 -2.38
CA PHE A 224 -10.30 -7.62 -1.98
C PHE A 224 -10.95 -8.30 -3.19
N LEU A 225 -11.32 -7.54 -4.21
CA LEU A 225 -11.93 -8.07 -5.45
C LEU A 225 -10.91 -8.85 -6.29
N GLU A 226 -9.66 -8.39 -6.35
CA GLU A 226 -8.56 -9.08 -7.03
C GLU A 226 -8.32 -10.48 -6.43
N GLY A 227 -8.43 -10.62 -5.09
CA GLY A 227 -8.36 -11.91 -4.42
C GLY A 227 -9.49 -12.88 -4.79
N PHE A 228 -10.60 -12.40 -5.36
CA PHE A 228 -11.66 -13.21 -5.96
C PHE A 228 -11.52 -13.35 -7.49
N HIS A 229 -10.38 -12.95 -8.08
CA HIS A 229 -10.16 -12.92 -9.52
C HIS A 229 -11.20 -12.08 -10.30
N TRP A 230 -11.74 -11.07 -9.65
CA TRP A 230 -12.74 -10.18 -10.24
C TRP A 230 -12.03 -8.95 -10.84
N GLU A 231 -11.67 -9.05 -12.11
CA GLU A 231 -10.98 -7.98 -12.84
C GLU A 231 -11.96 -6.87 -13.28
N PHE A 232 -12.71 -6.31 -12.32
CA PHE A 232 -13.66 -5.23 -12.62
C PHE A 232 -12.98 -3.88 -12.81
N LEU A 233 -11.85 -3.65 -12.15
CA LEU A 233 -11.13 -2.39 -12.16
C LEU A 233 -9.64 -2.65 -12.44
N LYS A 234 -9.07 -1.89 -13.36
CA LYS A 234 -7.61 -1.86 -13.57
C LYS A 234 -6.98 -0.84 -12.63
N LYS A 235 -5.76 -1.10 -12.16
CA LYS A 235 -5.00 -0.20 -11.27
C LYS A 235 -4.85 1.21 -11.85
N GLU A 236 -4.71 1.33 -13.17
CA GLU A 236 -4.56 2.61 -13.86
C GLU A 236 -5.75 3.56 -13.61
N TYR A 237 -6.97 3.04 -13.54
CA TYR A 237 -8.15 3.86 -13.25
C TYR A 237 -8.17 4.39 -11.83
N LEU A 238 -7.62 3.64 -10.88
CA LEU A 238 -7.49 4.09 -9.48
C LEU A 238 -6.52 5.26 -9.39
N TYR A 239 -5.33 5.14 -10.00
CA TYR A 239 -4.35 6.23 -10.00
C TYR A 239 -4.84 7.45 -10.77
N PHE A 240 -5.53 7.26 -11.90
CA PHE A 240 -6.18 8.36 -12.61
C PHE A 240 -7.19 9.11 -11.72
N SER A 241 -8.03 8.38 -10.99
CA SER A 241 -9.01 8.99 -10.07
C SER A 241 -8.34 9.75 -8.92
N LEU A 242 -7.21 9.26 -8.38
CA LEU A 242 -6.43 9.95 -7.36
C LEU A 242 -5.87 11.27 -7.90
N VAL A 243 -5.22 11.23 -9.06
CA VAL A 243 -4.65 12.44 -9.70
C VAL A 243 -5.74 13.46 -9.96
N PHE A 244 -6.89 13.05 -10.50
CA PHE A 244 -8.04 13.92 -10.72
C PHE A 244 -8.54 14.55 -9.41
N ALA A 245 -8.71 13.77 -8.35
CA ALA A 245 -9.15 14.27 -7.04
C ALA A 245 -8.15 15.27 -6.44
N LEU A 246 -6.84 15.03 -6.57
CA LEU A 246 -5.81 15.95 -6.12
C LEU A 246 -5.81 17.28 -6.91
N ILE A 247 -6.04 17.22 -8.22
CA ILE A 247 -6.20 18.42 -9.05
C ILE A 247 -7.42 19.22 -8.59
N CYS A 248 -8.56 18.57 -8.36
CA CYS A 248 -9.77 19.24 -7.85
C CYS A 248 -9.51 19.93 -6.52
N GLU A 249 -8.84 19.26 -5.56
CA GLU A 249 -8.52 19.86 -4.26
C GLU A 249 -7.54 21.04 -4.40
N ALA A 250 -6.55 20.94 -5.28
CA ALA A 250 -5.65 22.05 -5.57
C ALA A 250 -6.39 23.30 -6.10
N LEU A 251 -7.36 23.10 -6.99
CA LEU A 251 -8.24 24.15 -7.49
C LEU A 251 -9.11 24.75 -6.37
N ILE A 252 -9.68 23.92 -5.49
CA ILE A 252 -10.48 24.36 -4.34
C ILE A 252 -9.61 25.20 -3.39
N ILE A 253 -8.38 24.74 -3.09
CA ILE A 253 -7.44 25.48 -2.25
C ILE A 253 -7.12 26.85 -2.85
N ARG A 254 -6.85 26.90 -4.17
CA ARG A 254 -6.59 28.17 -4.89
C ARG A 254 -7.81 29.09 -4.86
N TYR A 255 -8.99 28.58 -5.14
CA TYR A 255 -10.25 29.35 -5.10
C TYR A 255 -10.50 29.94 -3.70
N ARG A 256 -10.33 29.15 -2.62
CA ARG A 256 -10.48 29.62 -1.25
C ARG A 256 -9.48 30.73 -0.87
N LYS A 257 -8.29 30.74 -1.45
CA LYS A 257 -7.32 31.83 -1.24
C LYS A 257 -7.79 33.14 -1.89
N LEU A 258 -8.24 33.05 -3.16
CA LEU A 258 -8.75 34.22 -3.89
C LEU A 258 -9.98 34.86 -3.23
N MET A 259 -10.80 34.07 -2.54
CA MET A 259 -11.99 34.59 -1.84
C MET A 259 -11.69 35.22 -0.48
N LYS A 260 -10.45 35.13 0.01
CA LYS A 260 -10.00 35.72 1.29
C LYS A 260 -9.17 36.99 1.09
N GLU A 261 -8.73 37.26 -0.12
CA GLU A 261 -8.14 38.53 -0.58
C GLU A 261 -9.23 39.50 -1.05
#